data_4ff3637fc74069bad2baf6ad65f55618
#
_entry.id   4ff3637fc74069bad2baf6ad65f55618
#
_cell.length_a   1.000
_cell.length_b   1.000
_cell.length_c   1.000
_cell.angle_alpha   90.00
_cell.angle_beta   90.00
_cell.angle_gamma   90.00
#
_symmetry.space_group_name_H-M   'P 1'
#
loop_
_entity.id
_entity.type
_entity.pdbx_description
1 polymer ?
#
loop_
_entity_poly.entity_id
_entity_poly.type
_entity_poly.pdbx_seq_one_letter_code
_entity_poly.pdbx_strand_id
1 'polypeptide(L)'
;MKRLRPYLPALGIFCLALLVRIVYNLTVARNYVAGYDSQAYEKIAVHLLQEHCFCLDPHSATAGRAPVWPGVIAIIYALSGPRNFFVRLFLCFIGSGTCALVYLWAKDIFSKRIALVAGIIAALYPGLFIYDGWLYSESLYTFLLLAFSYSLYLLQRTSKRRWMIASGVLLGLLSLTRPNGLIILVLVFLWALFAARAKIISWRTAFESMALIALLALAIVSPWTARNYVVSHHQFIPVATGDGIVLLGAYNDLVLSDKTPFKGLWTRPSLTSPQLVRANGGCAAACEVQRDTAYKHQAAQWVQSHINDMPYLLGLHMLKMWTPATPEADLPMNQFPERTSSRIVAGMVEYLSIPVFFLAASGLLLTWRKWQHLMFIYLILLLSIGQCLYFYGSSRFRAPIEPMLVLLGAGAMWWITQKFADQRKPNNQSESIPKEPGHATAAQHPINEEHVLASDTLD
;
A
#
# COMPACT_ATOMS: atom_id res chain seq x y z
N MET A 1 -13.75 -30.81 -0.10
CA MET A 1 -12.26 -30.70 0.06
C MET A 1 -11.50 -30.37 -1.24
N LYS A 2 -11.87 -30.92 -2.44
CA LYS A 2 -11.15 -30.59 -3.71
C LYS A 2 -11.13 -29.10 -4.08
N ARG A 3 -12.15 -28.32 -3.74
CA ARG A 3 -12.23 -26.86 -4.03
C ARG A 3 -11.29 -25.98 -3.18
N LEU A 4 -10.82 -26.45 -2.01
CA LEU A 4 -9.95 -25.70 -1.10
C LEU A 4 -8.45 -25.93 -1.36
N ARG A 5 -8.05 -27.03 -2.02
CA ARG A 5 -6.64 -27.36 -2.31
C ARG A 5 -5.80 -26.21 -2.93
N PRO A 6 -6.33 -25.40 -3.87
CA PRO A 6 -5.53 -24.31 -4.45
C PRO A 6 -5.23 -23.15 -3.49
N TYR A 7 -5.97 -23.04 -2.37
CA TYR A 7 -5.80 -21.98 -1.37
C TYR A 7 -4.99 -22.42 -0.14
N LEU A 8 -4.66 -23.71 0.00
CA LEU A 8 -3.87 -24.22 1.13
C LEU A 8 -2.53 -23.49 1.34
N PRO A 9 -1.74 -23.16 0.30
CA PRO A 9 -0.51 -22.41 0.52
C PRO A 9 -0.76 -20.98 1.02
N ALA A 10 -1.82 -20.31 0.54
CA ALA A 10 -2.20 -18.98 1.04
C ALA A 10 -2.60 -19.04 2.53
N LEU A 11 -3.34 -20.07 2.93
CA LEU A 11 -3.69 -20.32 4.33
C LEU A 11 -2.43 -20.63 5.16
N GLY A 12 -1.50 -21.42 4.67
CA GLY A 12 -0.22 -21.71 5.35
C GLY A 12 0.60 -20.43 5.57
N ILE A 13 0.67 -19.55 4.57
CA ILE A 13 1.33 -18.24 4.71
C ILE A 13 0.59 -17.36 5.71
N PHE A 14 -0.73 -17.31 5.66
CA PHE A 14 -1.53 -16.59 6.65
C PHE A 14 -1.25 -17.07 8.07
N CYS A 15 -1.25 -18.37 8.31
CA CYS A 15 -0.96 -18.94 9.64
C CYS A 15 0.48 -18.64 10.09
N LEU A 16 1.48 -18.77 9.22
CA LEU A 16 2.87 -18.40 9.51
C LEU A 16 2.97 -16.91 9.89
N ALA A 17 2.36 -16.05 9.08
CA ALA A 17 2.36 -14.60 9.31
C ALA A 17 1.65 -14.25 10.63
N LEU A 18 0.54 -14.91 10.95
CA LEU A 18 -0.21 -14.72 12.19
C LEU A 18 0.63 -15.14 13.40
N LEU A 19 1.30 -16.28 13.32
CA LEU A 19 2.18 -16.76 14.38
C LEU A 19 3.30 -15.74 14.66
N VAL A 20 4.00 -15.27 13.63
CA VAL A 20 5.07 -14.25 13.77
C VAL A 20 4.56 -12.99 14.45
N ARG A 21 3.39 -12.48 14.05
CA ARG A 21 2.77 -11.27 14.61
C ARG A 21 2.29 -11.44 16.05
N ILE A 22 1.72 -12.60 16.36
CA ILE A 22 1.34 -12.92 17.75
C ILE A 22 2.58 -12.99 18.63
N VAL A 23 3.64 -13.69 18.20
CA VAL A 23 4.90 -13.76 18.94
C VAL A 23 5.48 -12.36 19.15
N TYR A 24 5.52 -11.51 18.10
CA TYR A 24 5.96 -10.13 18.21
C TYR A 24 5.14 -9.33 19.24
N ASN A 25 3.81 -9.47 19.23
CA ASN A 25 2.93 -8.76 20.16
C ASN A 25 3.03 -9.25 21.60
N LEU A 26 3.28 -10.54 21.81
CA LEU A 26 3.43 -11.13 23.16
C LEU A 26 4.82 -10.95 23.76
N THR A 27 5.82 -10.63 22.94
CA THR A 27 7.22 -10.47 23.37
C THR A 27 7.64 -9.00 23.30
N VAL A 28 8.00 -8.52 22.10
CA VAL A 28 8.59 -7.18 21.86
C VAL A 28 7.61 -6.06 22.17
N ALA A 29 6.36 -6.17 21.69
CA ALA A 29 5.32 -5.16 21.88
C ALA A 29 4.43 -5.40 23.11
N ARG A 30 4.84 -6.27 24.05
CA ARG A 30 4.02 -6.70 25.19
C ARG A 30 3.47 -5.54 26.01
N ASN A 31 4.34 -4.60 26.36
CA ASN A 31 4.03 -3.47 27.25
C ASN A 31 3.72 -2.19 26.46
N TYR A 32 3.01 -2.31 25.36
CA TYR A 32 2.63 -1.18 24.53
C TYR A 32 1.77 -0.16 25.27
N VAL A 33 2.15 1.11 25.15
CA VAL A 33 1.37 2.27 25.64
C VAL A 33 1.07 3.18 24.47
N ALA A 34 -0.21 3.53 24.28
CA ALA A 34 -0.62 4.41 23.21
C ALA A 34 -0.03 5.83 23.36
N GLY A 35 0.55 6.35 22.29
CA GLY A 35 1.10 7.70 22.23
C GLY A 35 0.87 8.33 20.85
N TYR A 36 1.02 9.64 20.74
CA TYR A 36 0.85 10.37 19.48
C TYR A 36 -0.49 10.09 18.77
N ASP A 37 -0.47 9.69 17.51
CA ASP A 37 -1.68 9.38 16.73
C ASP A 37 -2.50 8.24 17.33
N SER A 38 -1.83 7.22 17.92
CA SER A 38 -2.52 6.11 18.60
C SER A 38 -3.42 6.60 19.73
N GLN A 39 -2.92 7.56 20.53
CA GLN A 39 -3.68 8.14 21.63
C GLN A 39 -4.90 8.92 21.12
N ALA A 40 -4.74 9.63 20.00
CA ALA A 40 -5.86 10.35 19.38
C ALA A 40 -6.95 9.37 18.89
N TYR A 41 -6.56 8.27 18.24
CA TYR A 41 -7.50 7.24 17.80
C TYR A 41 -8.21 6.55 18.97
N GLU A 42 -7.48 6.25 20.03
CA GLU A 42 -8.01 5.65 21.25
C GLU A 42 -9.04 6.57 21.94
N LYS A 43 -8.70 7.86 22.11
CA LYS A 43 -9.61 8.86 22.67
C LYS A 43 -10.93 8.96 21.89
N ILE A 44 -10.83 9.08 20.55
CA ILE A 44 -12.03 9.13 19.70
C ILE A 44 -12.87 7.86 19.86
N ALA A 45 -12.24 6.68 19.92
CA ALA A 45 -12.95 5.43 20.07
C ALA A 45 -13.68 5.34 21.43
N VAL A 46 -13.07 5.80 22.51
CA VAL A 46 -13.68 5.87 23.84
C VAL A 46 -14.84 6.86 23.85
N HIS A 47 -14.67 8.08 23.31
CA HIS A 47 -15.74 9.07 23.26
C HIS A 47 -16.92 8.64 22.35
N LEU A 48 -16.64 7.87 21.28
CA LEU A 48 -17.71 7.27 20.46
C LEU A 48 -18.61 6.33 21.29
N LEU A 49 -18.01 5.57 22.21
CA LEU A 49 -18.76 4.62 23.04
C LEU A 49 -19.45 5.27 24.24
N GLN A 50 -18.81 6.25 24.87
CA GLN A 50 -19.30 6.86 26.11
C GLN A 50 -20.19 8.07 25.87
N GLU A 51 -19.88 8.87 24.87
CA GLU A 51 -20.51 10.17 24.62
C GLU A 51 -21.22 10.24 23.26
N HIS A 52 -21.21 9.15 22.48
CA HIS A 52 -21.76 9.08 21.12
C HIS A 52 -21.21 10.19 20.21
N CYS A 53 -19.97 10.62 20.46
CA CYS A 53 -19.31 11.72 19.77
C CYS A 53 -18.00 11.28 19.11
N PHE A 54 -17.81 11.65 17.85
CA PHE A 54 -16.50 11.56 17.20
C PHE A 54 -15.68 12.77 17.60
N CYS A 55 -15.08 12.73 18.78
CA CYS A 55 -14.47 13.85 19.50
C CYS A 55 -13.06 13.50 19.96
N LEU A 56 -12.13 14.48 19.92
CA LEU A 56 -10.82 14.38 20.59
C LEU A 56 -10.92 14.82 22.07
N ASP A 57 -11.71 15.86 22.34
CA ASP A 57 -12.04 16.34 23.66
C ASP A 57 -13.54 16.18 23.88
N PRO A 58 -14.03 15.92 25.12
CA PRO A 58 -15.44 15.72 25.42
C PRO A 58 -16.33 16.79 24.81
N HIS A 59 -17.43 16.38 24.19
CA HIS A 59 -18.45 17.24 23.57
C HIS A 59 -17.96 18.15 22.42
N SER A 60 -16.70 17.99 21.96
CA SER A 60 -16.12 18.79 20.88
C SER A 60 -15.87 17.94 19.64
N ALA A 61 -16.86 17.92 18.73
CA ALA A 61 -16.77 17.16 17.49
C ALA A 61 -15.53 17.57 16.67
N THR A 62 -14.80 16.59 16.13
CA THR A 62 -13.61 16.82 15.31
C THR A 62 -13.81 16.34 13.88
N ALA A 63 -13.22 17.05 12.91
CA ALA A 63 -13.00 16.60 11.55
C ALA A 63 -11.50 16.32 11.27
N GLY A 64 -10.67 16.29 12.31
CA GLY A 64 -9.22 16.16 12.21
C GLY A 64 -8.72 14.73 11.96
N ARG A 65 -9.60 13.73 11.91
CA ARG A 65 -9.23 12.32 11.68
C ARG A 65 -10.23 11.61 10.77
N ALA A 66 -9.73 10.70 9.95
CA ALA A 66 -10.56 9.81 9.15
C ALA A 66 -11.28 8.76 10.03
N PRO A 67 -12.54 8.36 9.71
CA PRO A 67 -13.42 7.67 10.67
C PRO A 67 -13.20 6.17 10.78
N VAL A 68 -12.70 5.49 9.74
CA VAL A 68 -12.70 4.03 9.70
C VAL A 68 -11.84 3.44 10.82
N TRP A 69 -10.64 3.97 11.03
CA TRP A 69 -9.76 3.40 12.03
C TRP A 69 -10.23 3.61 13.48
N PRO A 70 -10.60 4.82 13.93
CA PRO A 70 -11.20 4.99 15.24
C PRO A 70 -12.50 4.21 15.42
N GLY A 71 -13.32 4.09 14.37
CA GLY A 71 -14.55 3.28 14.38
C GLY A 71 -14.28 1.79 14.59
N VAL A 72 -13.26 1.23 13.93
CA VAL A 72 -12.83 -0.17 14.14
C VAL A 72 -12.37 -0.38 15.60
N ILE A 73 -11.58 0.55 16.15
CA ILE A 73 -11.17 0.49 17.56
C ILE A 73 -12.39 0.50 18.47
N ALA A 74 -13.35 1.41 18.23
CA ALA A 74 -14.58 1.50 19.02
C ALA A 74 -15.39 0.18 18.99
N ILE A 75 -15.57 -0.43 17.81
CA ILE A 75 -16.24 -1.73 17.68
C ILE A 75 -15.53 -2.81 18.50
N ILE A 76 -14.20 -2.88 18.44
CA ILE A 76 -13.43 -3.86 19.20
C ILE A 76 -13.57 -3.59 20.70
N TYR A 77 -13.52 -2.33 21.13
CA TYR A 77 -13.69 -1.95 22.53
C TYR A 77 -15.11 -2.24 23.06
N ALA A 78 -16.12 -2.06 22.22
CA ALA A 78 -17.51 -2.44 22.58
C ALA A 78 -17.64 -3.94 22.87
N LEU A 79 -16.88 -4.78 22.14
CA LEU A 79 -16.94 -6.25 22.26
C LEU A 79 -16.02 -6.80 23.36
N SER A 80 -14.89 -6.16 23.65
CA SER A 80 -13.83 -6.71 24.51
C SER A 80 -13.49 -5.85 25.71
N GLY A 81 -14.13 -4.67 25.86
CA GLY A 81 -13.69 -3.60 26.73
C GLY A 81 -12.48 -2.83 26.15
N PRO A 82 -12.09 -1.69 26.75
CA PRO A 82 -11.04 -0.83 26.24
C PRO A 82 -9.64 -1.45 26.47
N ARG A 83 -9.34 -2.51 25.72
CA ARG A 83 -8.09 -3.27 25.81
C ARG A 83 -7.35 -3.23 24.48
N ASN A 84 -6.25 -2.51 24.42
CA ASN A 84 -5.38 -2.36 23.24
C ASN A 84 -4.89 -3.69 22.65
N PHE A 85 -4.81 -4.74 23.48
CA PHE A 85 -4.40 -6.08 23.04
C PHE A 85 -5.29 -6.63 21.92
N PHE A 86 -6.64 -6.51 22.05
CA PHE A 86 -7.56 -7.04 21.04
C PHE A 86 -7.52 -6.26 19.73
N VAL A 87 -7.27 -4.94 19.79
CA VAL A 87 -7.07 -4.11 18.60
C VAL A 87 -5.79 -4.56 17.85
N ARG A 88 -4.71 -4.81 18.58
CA ARG A 88 -3.46 -5.31 17.99
C ARG A 88 -3.61 -6.74 17.47
N LEU A 89 -4.39 -7.59 18.13
CA LEU A 89 -4.72 -8.91 17.63
C LEU A 89 -5.50 -8.83 16.30
N PHE A 90 -6.45 -7.91 16.19
CA PHE A 90 -7.14 -7.62 14.92
C PHE A 90 -6.13 -7.21 13.84
N LEU A 91 -5.18 -6.32 14.15
CA LEU A 91 -4.12 -5.93 13.20
C LEU A 91 -3.24 -7.12 12.79
N CYS A 92 -2.95 -8.07 13.69
CA CYS A 92 -2.25 -9.30 13.34
C CYS A 92 -3.01 -10.11 12.27
N PHE A 93 -4.34 -10.20 12.37
CA PHE A 93 -5.16 -10.86 11.33
C PHE A 93 -5.11 -10.10 10.00
N ILE A 94 -5.24 -8.78 10.02
CA ILE A 94 -5.18 -7.93 8.83
C ILE A 94 -3.81 -8.01 8.15
N GLY A 95 -2.71 -7.89 8.91
CA GLY A 95 -1.35 -8.01 8.40
C GLY A 95 -1.05 -9.40 7.84
N SER A 96 -1.62 -10.47 8.45
CA SER A 96 -1.52 -11.84 7.91
C SER A 96 -2.29 -12.00 6.60
N GLY A 97 -3.45 -11.35 6.49
CA GLY A 97 -4.21 -11.23 5.24
C GLY A 97 -3.41 -10.52 4.14
N THR A 98 -2.64 -9.49 4.48
CA THR A 98 -1.72 -8.82 3.55
C THR A 98 -0.70 -9.80 2.97
N CYS A 99 -0.07 -10.65 3.80
CA CYS A 99 0.89 -11.65 3.33
C CYS A 99 0.25 -12.71 2.42
N ALA A 100 -0.96 -13.16 2.74
CA ALA A 100 -1.73 -14.06 1.90
C ALA A 100 -2.08 -13.42 0.53
N LEU A 101 -2.43 -12.12 0.50
CA LEU A 101 -2.67 -11.39 -0.74
C LEU A 101 -1.39 -11.23 -1.58
N VAL A 102 -0.23 -11.00 -0.96
CA VAL A 102 1.07 -11.00 -1.66
C VAL A 102 1.29 -12.33 -2.37
N TYR A 103 1.07 -13.46 -1.67
CA TYR A 103 1.17 -14.79 -2.29
C TYR A 103 0.20 -14.94 -3.48
N LEU A 104 -1.07 -14.57 -3.30
CA LEU A 104 -2.10 -14.75 -4.33
C LEU A 104 -1.76 -13.92 -5.57
N TRP A 105 -1.35 -12.67 -5.40
CA TRP A 105 -1.01 -11.80 -6.50
C TRP A 105 0.29 -12.23 -7.19
N ALA A 106 1.34 -12.58 -6.43
CA ALA A 106 2.57 -13.13 -6.99
C ALA A 106 2.34 -14.42 -7.79
N LYS A 107 1.43 -15.30 -7.33
CA LYS A 107 1.03 -16.53 -8.04
C LYS A 107 0.39 -16.22 -9.39
N ASP A 108 -0.40 -15.17 -9.46
CA ASP A 108 -1.10 -14.78 -10.70
C ASP A 108 -0.17 -14.13 -11.73
N ILE A 109 0.93 -13.49 -11.27
CA ILE A 109 1.90 -12.81 -12.16
C ILE A 109 3.06 -13.74 -12.55
N PHE A 110 3.58 -14.53 -11.61
CA PHE A 110 4.81 -15.29 -11.76
C PHE A 110 4.56 -16.81 -11.75
N SER A 111 5.04 -17.51 -10.72
CA SER A 111 4.86 -18.95 -10.56
C SER A 111 4.51 -19.30 -9.11
N LYS A 112 3.95 -20.50 -8.89
CA LYS A 112 3.60 -20.96 -7.54
C LYS A 112 4.80 -21.00 -6.60
N ARG A 113 5.99 -21.38 -7.09
CA ARG A 113 7.22 -21.47 -6.28
C ARG A 113 7.69 -20.08 -5.86
N ILE A 114 7.74 -19.12 -6.79
CA ILE A 114 8.11 -17.74 -6.52
C ILE A 114 7.09 -17.08 -5.58
N ALA A 115 5.80 -17.32 -5.79
CA ALA A 115 4.75 -16.82 -4.91
C ALA A 115 4.90 -17.32 -3.46
N LEU A 116 5.26 -18.60 -3.28
CA LEU A 116 5.50 -19.15 -1.95
C LEU A 116 6.66 -18.44 -1.25
N VAL A 117 7.76 -18.23 -1.95
CA VAL A 117 8.92 -17.48 -1.42
C VAL A 117 8.52 -16.04 -1.08
N ALA A 118 7.80 -15.35 -1.98
CA ALA A 118 7.31 -13.99 -1.73
C ALA A 118 6.39 -13.92 -0.49
N GLY A 119 5.48 -14.88 -0.33
CA GLY A 119 4.60 -14.96 0.83
C GLY A 119 5.36 -15.21 2.13
N ILE A 120 6.37 -16.07 2.12
CA ILE A 120 7.25 -16.32 3.28
C ILE A 120 8.05 -15.07 3.63
N ILE A 121 8.65 -14.39 2.63
CA ILE A 121 9.34 -13.11 2.84
C ILE A 121 8.38 -12.11 3.47
N ALA A 122 7.18 -11.93 2.92
CA ALA A 122 6.17 -11.02 3.46
C ALA A 122 5.78 -11.39 4.91
N ALA A 123 5.70 -12.66 5.25
CA ALA A 123 5.36 -13.12 6.60
C ALA A 123 6.43 -12.79 7.63
N LEU A 124 7.72 -12.87 7.23
CA LEU A 124 8.88 -12.69 8.10
C LEU A 124 9.47 -11.27 8.06
N TYR A 125 9.04 -10.44 7.13
CA TYR A 125 9.59 -9.10 6.91
C TYR A 125 9.08 -8.09 7.95
N PRO A 126 9.97 -7.51 8.79
CA PRO A 126 9.57 -6.59 9.85
C PRO A 126 8.87 -5.34 9.37
N GLY A 127 9.21 -4.81 8.19
CA GLY A 127 8.53 -3.66 7.57
C GLY A 127 7.02 -3.88 7.37
N LEU A 128 6.55 -5.15 7.38
CA LEU A 128 5.15 -5.50 7.26
C LEU A 128 4.45 -5.84 8.58
N PHE A 129 5.18 -6.16 9.66
CA PHE A 129 4.52 -6.54 10.90
C PHE A 129 4.75 -5.58 12.07
N ILE A 130 5.70 -4.67 11.96
CA ILE A 130 6.02 -3.74 13.05
C ILE A 130 4.83 -2.88 13.46
N TYR A 131 4.01 -2.45 12.50
CA TYR A 131 2.82 -1.62 12.74
C TYR A 131 1.66 -2.41 13.37
N ASP A 132 1.69 -3.75 13.33
CA ASP A 132 0.67 -4.59 13.96
C ASP A 132 0.79 -4.60 15.50
N GLY A 133 1.90 -4.08 16.04
CA GLY A 133 2.10 -3.86 17.48
C GLY A 133 1.57 -2.52 17.99
N TRP A 134 1.08 -1.64 17.13
CA TRP A 134 0.67 -0.27 17.47
C TRP A 134 -0.78 0.00 17.04
N LEU A 135 -1.44 0.96 17.70
CA LEU A 135 -2.80 1.38 17.32
C LEU A 135 -2.76 2.40 16.16
N TYR A 136 -1.97 2.12 15.15
CA TYR A 136 -1.89 2.94 13.95
C TYR A 136 -2.75 2.40 12.81
N SER A 137 -3.12 3.27 11.89
CA SER A 137 -3.94 2.90 10.71
C SER A 137 -3.16 2.23 9.58
N GLU A 138 -1.82 2.16 9.69
CA GLU A 138 -0.91 1.71 8.65
C GLU A 138 -1.21 0.30 8.17
N SER A 139 -1.38 -0.66 9.08
CA SER A 139 -1.65 -2.06 8.71
C SER A 139 -2.97 -2.23 7.99
N LEU A 140 -4.04 -1.56 8.48
CA LEU A 140 -5.35 -1.60 7.82
C LEU A 140 -5.30 -0.92 6.45
N TYR A 141 -4.66 0.25 6.36
CA TYR A 141 -4.50 0.98 5.11
C TYR A 141 -3.69 0.18 4.08
N THR A 142 -2.59 -0.46 4.50
CA THR A 142 -1.75 -1.33 3.67
C THR A 142 -2.55 -2.51 3.11
N PHE A 143 -3.33 -3.18 3.94
CA PHE A 143 -4.21 -4.27 3.51
C PHE A 143 -5.23 -3.81 2.48
N LEU A 144 -5.94 -2.71 2.76
CA LEU A 144 -6.95 -2.15 1.86
C LEU A 144 -6.32 -1.71 0.52
N LEU A 145 -5.15 -1.06 0.55
CA LEU A 145 -4.44 -0.62 -0.64
C LEU A 145 -3.99 -1.81 -1.50
N LEU A 146 -3.45 -2.86 -0.86
CA LEU A 146 -3.04 -4.07 -1.57
C LEU A 146 -4.24 -4.82 -2.15
N ALA A 147 -5.33 -4.97 -1.38
CA ALA A 147 -6.57 -5.61 -1.82
C ALA A 147 -7.20 -4.85 -2.99
N PHE A 148 -7.25 -3.51 -2.90
CA PHE A 148 -7.70 -2.63 -3.96
C PHE A 148 -6.85 -2.81 -5.24
N SER A 149 -5.53 -2.74 -5.11
CA SER A 149 -4.60 -2.88 -6.23
C SER A 149 -4.71 -4.26 -6.90
N TYR A 150 -4.85 -5.31 -6.10
CA TYR A 150 -5.07 -6.66 -6.62
C TYR A 150 -6.45 -6.81 -7.28
N SER A 151 -7.50 -6.15 -6.76
CA SER A 151 -8.83 -6.15 -7.40
C SER A 151 -8.81 -5.45 -8.77
N LEU A 152 -8.06 -4.36 -8.92
CA LEU A 152 -7.83 -3.71 -10.22
C LEU A 152 -7.07 -4.62 -11.21
N TYR A 153 -6.05 -5.33 -10.72
CA TYR A 153 -5.34 -6.31 -11.53
C TYR A 153 -6.27 -7.43 -12.02
N LEU A 154 -7.15 -7.94 -11.15
CA LEU A 154 -8.15 -8.95 -11.52
C LEU A 154 -9.22 -8.39 -12.48
N LEU A 155 -9.58 -7.12 -12.31
CA LEU A 155 -10.46 -6.40 -13.24
C LEU A 155 -9.81 -6.31 -14.63
N GLN A 156 -8.57 -5.90 -14.71
CA GLN A 156 -7.79 -5.81 -15.94
C GLN A 156 -7.72 -7.16 -16.68
N ARG A 157 -7.58 -8.27 -15.92
CA ARG A 157 -7.49 -9.63 -16.51
C ARG A 157 -8.82 -10.22 -16.95
N THR A 158 -9.91 -9.85 -16.29
CA THR A 158 -11.19 -10.57 -16.44
C THR A 158 -12.33 -9.70 -16.93
N SER A 159 -12.20 -8.38 -16.87
CA SER A 159 -13.23 -7.37 -17.17
C SER A 159 -14.58 -7.62 -16.45
N LYS A 160 -14.55 -8.32 -15.29
CA LYS A 160 -15.75 -8.69 -14.55
C LYS A 160 -16.21 -7.56 -13.62
N ARG A 161 -17.51 -7.20 -13.70
CA ARG A 161 -18.15 -6.14 -12.90
C ARG A 161 -17.95 -6.30 -11.38
N ARG A 162 -17.86 -7.54 -10.88
CA ARG A 162 -17.57 -7.79 -9.45
C ARG A 162 -16.27 -7.13 -8.97
N TRP A 163 -15.26 -7.04 -9.83
CA TRP A 163 -13.99 -6.44 -9.48
C TRP A 163 -14.06 -4.89 -9.54
N MET A 164 -14.91 -4.33 -10.40
CA MET A 164 -15.22 -2.89 -10.38
C MET A 164 -15.87 -2.51 -9.05
N ILE A 165 -16.88 -3.31 -8.62
CA ILE A 165 -17.57 -3.10 -7.34
C ILE A 165 -16.60 -3.25 -6.16
N ALA A 166 -15.81 -4.32 -6.13
CA ALA A 166 -14.82 -4.54 -5.08
C ALA A 166 -13.81 -3.39 -5.00
N SER A 167 -13.29 -2.92 -6.15
CA SER A 167 -12.37 -1.79 -6.20
C SER A 167 -13.01 -0.51 -5.70
N GLY A 168 -14.26 -0.21 -6.07
CA GLY A 168 -14.97 0.99 -5.61
C GLY A 168 -15.20 0.99 -4.09
N VAL A 169 -15.64 -0.14 -3.53
CA VAL A 169 -15.85 -0.31 -2.09
C VAL A 169 -14.52 -0.20 -1.34
N LEU A 170 -13.48 -0.91 -1.80
CA LEU A 170 -12.17 -0.87 -1.17
C LEU A 170 -11.55 0.53 -1.20
N LEU A 171 -11.73 1.27 -2.31
CA LEU A 171 -11.24 2.64 -2.42
C LEU A 171 -11.98 3.60 -1.48
N GLY A 172 -13.29 3.46 -1.32
CA GLY A 172 -14.08 4.24 -0.36
C GLY A 172 -13.61 4.00 1.08
N LEU A 173 -13.45 2.73 1.49
CA LEU A 173 -12.93 2.37 2.82
C LEU A 173 -11.49 2.84 3.04
N LEU A 174 -10.64 2.71 2.03
CA LEU A 174 -9.25 3.19 2.04
C LEU A 174 -9.20 4.71 2.28
N SER A 175 -10.05 5.48 1.56
CA SER A 175 -10.13 6.93 1.69
C SER A 175 -10.63 7.35 3.08
N LEU A 176 -11.58 6.62 3.64
CA LEU A 176 -12.07 6.84 5.00
C LEU A 176 -11.13 6.29 6.09
N THR A 177 -10.07 5.55 5.71
CA THR A 177 -9.01 5.14 6.64
C THR A 177 -7.91 6.20 6.72
N ARG A 178 -7.54 6.81 5.57
CA ARG A 178 -6.58 7.94 5.48
C ARG A 178 -7.00 8.89 4.35
N PRO A 179 -7.00 10.23 4.57
CA PRO A 179 -7.51 11.21 3.59
C PRO A 179 -6.83 11.15 2.21
N ASN A 180 -5.55 10.80 2.18
CA ASN A 180 -4.78 10.67 0.95
C ASN A 180 -5.28 9.53 0.02
N GLY A 181 -6.17 8.65 0.50
CA GLY A 181 -6.83 7.63 -0.32
C GLY A 181 -7.63 8.21 -1.49
N LEU A 182 -8.21 9.42 -1.36
CA LEU A 182 -8.97 10.05 -2.46
C LEU A 182 -8.10 10.37 -3.69
N ILE A 183 -6.81 10.64 -3.51
CA ILE A 183 -5.88 10.92 -4.61
C ILE A 183 -5.76 9.69 -5.54
N ILE A 184 -6.02 8.49 -5.03
CA ILE A 184 -5.99 7.25 -5.80
C ILE A 184 -7.04 7.24 -6.91
N LEU A 185 -8.11 8.04 -6.83
CA LEU A 185 -9.05 8.22 -7.95
C LEU A 185 -8.35 8.72 -9.22
N VAL A 186 -7.36 9.61 -9.07
CA VAL A 186 -6.54 10.08 -10.19
C VAL A 186 -5.72 8.92 -10.77
N LEU A 187 -5.19 8.05 -9.91
CA LEU A 187 -4.44 6.88 -10.38
C LEU A 187 -5.35 5.86 -11.09
N VAL A 188 -6.61 5.72 -10.65
CA VAL A 188 -7.60 4.89 -11.36
C VAL A 188 -7.88 5.44 -12.76
N PHE A 189 -8.01 6.76 -12.87
CA PHE A 189 -8.16 7.41 -14.18
C PHE A 189 -6.95 7.15 -15.08
N LEU A 190 -5.73 7.37 -14.58
CA LEU A 190 -4.50 7.10 -15.33
C LEU A 190 -4.38 5.63 -15.73
N TRP A 191 -4.65 4.72 -14.79
CA TRP A 191 -4.67 3.28 -15.06
C TRP A 191 -5.66 2.93 -16.18
N ALA A 192 -6.89 3.43 -16.11
CA ALA A 192 -7.93 3.16 -17.11
C ALA A 192 -7.53 3.68 -18.50
N LEU A 193 -6.98 4.90 -18.55
CA LEU A 193 -6.48 5.53 -19.77
C LEU A 193 -5.34 4.72 -20.40
N PHE A 194 -4.32 4.38 -19.62
CA PHE A 194 -3.17 3.62 -20.12
C PHE A 194 -3.55 2.19 -20.52
N ALA A 195 -4.40 1.52 -19.73
CA ALA A 195 -4.84 0.17 -20.02
C ALA A 195 -5.69 0.11 -21.32
N ALA A 196 -6.54 1.13 -21.56
CA ALA A 196 -7.30 1.23 -22.80
C ALA A 196 -6.41 1.56 -24.01
N ARG A 197 -5.46 2.51 -23.86
CA ARG A 197 -4.50 2.85 -24.93
C ARG A 197 -3.60 1.67 -25.30
N ALA A 198 -3.16 0.91 -24.32
CA ALA A 198 -2.37 -0.31 -24.52
C ALA A 198 -3.21 -1.50 -25.01
N LYS A 199 -4.51 -1.32 -25.27
CA LYS A 199 -5.46 -2.37 -25.71
C LYS A 199 -5.55 -3.56 -24.74
N ILE A 200 -5.25 -3.35 -23.45
CA ILE A 200 -5.36 -4.38 -22.41
C ILE A 200 -6.84 -4.57 -22.02
N ILE A 201 -7.60 -3.46 -21.99
CA ILE A 201 -9.04 -3.43 -21.80
C ILE A 201 -9.69 -2.58 -22.90
N SER A 202 -10.98 -2.78 -23.17
CA SER A 202 -11.72 -1.92 -24.08
C SER A 202 -11.95 -0.53 -23.49
N TRP A 203 -12.10 0.51 -24.34
CA TRP A 203 -12.46 1.86 -23.91
C TRP A 203 -13.77 1.89 -23.12
N ARG A 204 -14.73 1.06 -23.51
CA ARG A 204 -16.00 0.89 -22.81
C ARG A 204 -15.75 0.37 -21.37
N THR A 205 -14.96 -0.70 -21.23
CA THR A 205 -14.60 -1.26 -19.92
C THR A 205 -13.84 -0.24 -19.08
N ALA A 206 -12.94 0.54 -19.67
CA ALA A 206 -12.19 1.59 -18.97
C ALA A 206 -13.13 2.65 -18.40
N PHE A 207 -14.07 3.16 -19.23
CA PHE A 207 -15.05 4.16 -18.80
C PHE A 207 -16.01 3.62 -17.74
N GLU A 208 -16.59 2.43 -17.96
CA GLU A 208 -17.48 1.77 -17.00
C GLU A 208 -16.77 1.52 -15.66
N SER A 209 -15.49 1.10 -15.70
CA SER A 209 -14.69 0.86 -14.49
C SER A 209 -14.44 2.16 -13.74
N MET A 210 -13.99 3.20 -14.42
CA MET A 210 -13.72 4.50 -13.83
C MET A 210 -14.99 5.08 -13.19
N ALA A 211 -16.11 5.08 -13.93
CA ALA A 211 -17.38 5.62 -13.46
C ALA A 211 -17.91 4.86 -12.24
N LEU A 212 -17.93 3.51 -12.29
CA LEU A 212 -18.47 2.70 -11.20
C LEU A 212 -17.58 2.73 -9.96
N ILE A 213 -16.25 2.68 -10.10
CA ILE A 213 -15.31 2.77 -8.99
C ILE A 213 -15.44 4.14 -8.32
N ALA A 214 -15.45 5.22 -9.08
CA ALA A 214 -15.60 6.57 -8.56
C ALA A 214 -16.96 6.76 -7.86
N LEU A 215 -18.06 6.33 -8.49
CA LEU A 215 -19.39 6.42 -7.91
C LEU A 215 -19.47 5.72 -6.55
N LEU A 216 -19.00 4.47 -6.46
CA LEU A 216 -19.04 3.70 -5.23
C LEU A 216 -18.12 4.28 -4.15
N ALA A 217 -16.90 4.69 -4.52
CA ALA A 217 -15.98 5.31 -3.58
C ALA A 217 -16.54 6.61 -3.01
N LEU A 218 -17.07 7.48 -3.86
CA LEU A 218 -17.69 8.74 -3.45
C LEU A 218 -18.97 8.52 -2.65
N ALA A 219 -19.80 7.53 -3.02
CA ALA A 219 -21.00 7.17 -2.24
C ALA A 219 -20.65 6.71 -0.82
N ILE A 220 -19.54 5.98 -0.63
CA ILE A 220 -19.08 5.54 0.70
C ILE A 220 -18.51 6.72 1.49
N VAL A 221 -17.82 7.65 0.83
CA VAL A 221 -17.20 8.82 1.48
C VAL A 221 -18.22 9.90 1.81
N SER A 222 -19.26 10.08 0.99
CA SER A 222 -20.20 11.20 1.07
C SER A 222 -20.95 11.35 2.42
N PRO A 223 -21.38 10.28 3.12
CA PRO A 223 -22.02 10.46 4.44
C PRO A 223 -21.07 11.10 5.47
N TRP A 224 -19.79 10.73 5.40
CA TRP A 224 -18.77 11.33 6.27
C TRP A 224 -18.46 12.78 5.88
N THR A 225 -18.39 13.07 4.60
CA THR A 225 -18.25 14.45 4.09
C THR A 225 -19.44 15.33 4.52
N ALA A 226 -20.67 14.80 4.42
CA ALA A 226 -21.88 15.50 4.87
C ALA A 226 -21.85 15.76 6.40
N ARG A 227 -21.42 14.78 7.19
CA ARG A 227 -21.22 14.96 8.64
C ARG A 227 -20.18 16.06 8.91
N ASN A 228 -19.05 16.02 8.23
CA ASN A 228 -18.00 17.02 8.39
C ASN A 228 -18.50 18.42 8.03
N TYR A 229 -19.28 18.56 6.95
CA TYR A 229 -19.87 19.83 6.53
C TYR A 229 -20.78 20.43 7.63
N VAL A 230 -21.58 19.60 8.31
CA VAL A 230 -22.44 20.05 9.40
C VAL A 230 -21.64 20.48 10.62
N VAL A 231 -20.69 19.66 11.09
CA VAL A 231 -19.93 19.94 12.32
C VAL A 231 -18.89 21.03 12.17
N SER A 232 -18.47 21.36 10.95
CA SER A 232 -17.50 22.43 10.64
C SER A 232 -18.17 23.77 10.29
N HIS A 233 -19.47 23.94 10.53
CA HIS A 233 -20.24 25.12 10.15
C HIS A 233 -20.14 25.41 8.64
N HIS A 234 -20.53 24.42 7.82
CA HIS A 234 -20.63 24.49 6.35
C HIS A 234 -19.29 24.62 5.60
N GLN A 235 -18.19 24.18 6.22
CA GLN A 235 -16.91 24.09 5.52
C GLN A 235 -16.76 22.72 4.85
N PHE A 236 -16.29 22.70 3.60
CA PHE A 236 -16.15 21.46 2.84
C PHE A 236 -14.87 20.73 3.25
N ILE A 237 -15.03 19.62 3.95
CA ILE A 237 -13.95 18.73 4.39
C ILE A 237 -14.28 17.32 3.87
N PRO A 238 -13.65 16.86 2.77
CA PRO A 238 -13.97 15.55 2.19
C PRO A 238 -13.82 14.39 3.17
N VAL A 239 -12.70 14.29 3.86
CA VAL A 239 -12.43 13.21 4.81
C VAL A 239 -11.95 13.73 6.16
N ALA A 240 -10.84 14.46 6.19
CA ALA A 240 -10.28 15.03 7.41
C ALA A 240 -9.42 16.26 7.09
N THR A 241 -9.24 17.13 8.09
CA THR A 241 -8.24 18.19 8.13
C THR A 241 -6.92 17.63 8.69
N GLY A 242 -5.84 18.43 8.65
CA GLY A 242 -4.59 18.11 9.31
C GLY A 242 -3.36 18.12 8.42
N ASP A 243 -3.51 18.41 7.13
CA ASP A 243 -2.36 18.59 6.24
C ASP A 243 -1.49 19.80 6.66
N GLY A 244 -2.12 20.85 7.18
CA GLY A 244 -1.41 22.06 7.62
C GLY A 244 -0.42 21.79 8.74
N ILE A 245 -0.79 21.01 9.76
CA ILE A 245 0.13 20.65 10.85
C ILE A 245 1.29 19.78 10.36
N VAL A 246 1.02 18.93 9.36
CA VAL A 246 2.04 18.09 8.75
C VAL A 246 3.03 18.95 7.96
N LEU A 247 2.54 19.88 7.14
CA LEU A 247 3.37 20.79 6.35
C LEU A 247 4.17 21.75 7.25
N LEU A 248 3.55 22.32 8.28
CA LEU A 248 4.25 23.21 9.22
C LEU A 248 5.39 22.48 9.96
N GLY A 249 5.21 21.21 10.28
CA GLY A 249 6.26 20.39 10.87
C GLY A 249 7.34 19.94 9.89
N ALA A 250 7.02 19.92 8.59
CA ALA A 250 7.94 19.53 7.51
C ALA A 250 8.78 20.69 6.97
N TYR A 251 8.26 21.93 7.02
CA TYR A 251 8.85 23.10 6.41
C TYR A 251 9.15 24.17 7.47
N ASN A 252 10.33 24.10 8.07
CA ASN A 252 10.82 25.01 9.11
C ASN A 252 12.36 24.93 9.22
N ASP A 253 12.98 25.87 9.95
CA ASP A 253 14.44 26.00 10.04
C ASP A 253 15.12 24.79 10.71
N LEU A 254 14.43 24.07 11.60
CA LEU A 254 15.01 22.91 12.28
C LEU A 254 15.25 21.73 11.33
N VAL A 255 14.45 21.61 10.25
CA VAL A 255 14.60 20.51 9.28
C VAL A 255 15.74 20.72 8.30
N LEU A 256 16.25 21.95 8.17
CA LEU A 256 17.46 22.24 7.38
C LEU A 256 18.75 22.21 8.21
N SER A 257 18.63 22.40 9.53
CA SER A 257 19.78 22.57 10.41
C SER A 257 20.52 21.26 10.68
N ASP A 258 21.84 21.27 10.46
CA ASP A 258 22.74 20.17 10.84
C ASP A 258 22.90 19.99 12.36
N LYS A 259 22.51 21.00 13.13
CA LYS A 259 22.67 21.05 14.59
C LYS A 259 21.50 20.36 15.32
N THR A 260 20.48 19.88 14.59
CA THR A 260 19.29 19.29 15.18
C THR A 260 19.11 17.83 14.77
N PRO A 261 18.50 16.98 15.61
CA PRO A 261 18.16 15.61 15.23
C PRO A 261 17.02 15.55 14.18
N PHE A 262 16.44 16.67 13.82
CA PHE A 262 15.26 16.76 12.95
C PHE A 262 15.60 16.97 11.48
N LYS A 263 16.86 17.00 11.10
CA LYS A 263 17.29 17.24 9.72
C LYS A 263 16.60 16.30 8.71
N GLY A 264 15.80 16.88 7.81
CA GLY A 264 15.00 16.16 6.81
C GLY A 264 13.83 15.33 7.38
N LEU A 265 13.49 15.53 8.67
CA LEU A 265 12.40 14.86 9.38
C LEU A 265 11.31 15.84 9.78
N TRP A 266 10.16 15.31 10.19
CA TRP A 266 9.08 16.11 10.74
C TRP A 266 9.40 16.59 12.17
N THR A 267 9.07 17.86 12.46
CA THR A 267 9.18 18.43 13.81
C THR A 267 7.82 18.80 14.37
N ARG A 268 7.70 18.81 15.69
CA ARG A 268 6.46 19.30 16.33
C ARG A 268 6.32 20.80 16.10
N PRO A 269 5.21 21.32 15.52
CA PRO A 269 4.99 22.73 15.32
C PRO A 269 5.06 23.59 16.59
N SER A 270 4.84 23.00 17.76
CA SER A 270 5.03 23.69 19.05
C SER A 270 6.49 24.11 19.32
N LEU A 271 7.47 23.48 18.67
CA LEU A 271 8.89 23.84 18.79
C LEU A 271 9.28 24.99 17.86
N THR A 272 8.63 25.09 16.68
CA THR A 272 8.98 26.05 15.62
C THR A 272 8.04 27.23 15.58
N SER A 273 6.78 27.05 15.94
CA SER A 273 5.72 28.07 15.86
C SER A 273 4.82 28.06 17.11
N PRO A 274 5.38 28.19 18.32
CA PRO A 274 4.62 28.01 19.56
C PRO A 274 3.48 29.04 19.72
N GLN A 275 3.67 30.27 19.22
CA GLN A 275 2.65 31.32 19.26
C GLN A 275 1.45 30.96 18.36
N LEU A 276 1.70 30.51 17.13
CA LEU A 276 0.66 30.09 16.18
C LEU A 276 -0.11 28.89 16.71
N VAL A 277 0.59 27.92 17.33
CA VAL A 277 -0.04 26.74 17.93
C VAL A 277 -0.92 27.12 19.11
N ARG A 278 -0.48 28.05 19.97
CA ARG A 278 -1.27 28.54 21.12
C ARG A 278 -2.50 29.32 20.66
N ALA A 279 -2.33 30.22 19.69
CA ALA A 279 -3.44 31.03 19.15
C ALA A 279 -4.56 30.17 18.51
N ASN A 280 -4.22 28.99 18.02
CA ASN A 280 -5.12 28.08 17.31
C ASN A 280 -5.35 26.76 18.05
N GLY A 281 -4.99 26.64 19.32
CA GLY A 281 -5.20 25.44 20.15
C GLY A 281 -6.60 25.34 20.74
N GLY A 282 -7.04 24.11 21.01
CA GLY A 282 -8.23 23.85 21.83
C GLY A 282 -9.57 24.15 21.17
N CYS A 283 -9.71 23.96 19.86
CA CYS A 283 -10.95 24.28 19.18
C CYS A 283 -11.65 23.09 18.51
N ALA A 284 -12.99 23.18 18.42
CA ALA A 284 -13.86 22.24 17.71
C ALA A 284 -13.64 22.28 16.17
N ALA A 285 -14.32 21.38 15.46
CA ALA A 285 -14.19 21.20 13.99
C ALA A 285 -14.29 22.49 13.18
N ALA A 286 -15.08 23.48 13.64
CA ALA A 286 -15.23 24.75 12.95
C ALA A 286 -13.93 25.55 12.81
N CYS A 287 -13.10 25.58 13.85
CA CYS A 287 -11.81 26.28 13.78
C CYS A 287 -10.64 25.39 13.34
N GLU A 288 -10.85 24.07 13.23
CA GLU A 288 -9.83 23.18 12.69
C GLU A 288 -9.43 23.54 11.26
N VAL A 289 -10.38 23.97 10.42
CA VAL A 289 -10.10 24.41 9.04
C VAL A 289 -9.33 25.73 9.02
N GLN A 290 -9.71 26.69 9.87
CA GLN A 290 -8.98 27.96 9.98
C GLN A 290 -7.53 27.72 10.44
N ARG A 291 -7.37 26.88 11.44
CA ARG A 291 -6.06 26.43 11.94
C ARG A 291 -5.25 25.75 10.86
N ASP A 292 -5.84 24.79 10.13
CA ASP A 292 -5.19 24.06 9.04
C ASP A 292 -4.72 25.02 7.94
N THR A 293 -5.57 26.01 7.58
CA THR A 293 -5.27 27.03 6.60
C THR A 293 -4.12 27.95 7.07
N ALA A 294 -4.14 28.39 8.33
CA ALA A 294 -3.07 29.22 8.91
C ALA A 294 -1.72 28.48 8.90
N TYR A 295 -1.73 27.18 9.22
CA TYR A 295 -0.52 26.35 9.20
C TYR A 295 0.01 26.15 7.78
N LYS A 296 -0.87 25.88 6.80
CA LYS A 296 -0.51 25.81 5.38
C LYS A 296 0.09 27.10 4.87
N HIS A 297 -0.50 28.23 5.24
CA HIS A 297 -0.01 29.55 4.85
C HIS A 297 1.39 29.83 5.39
N GLN A 298 1.65 29.54 6.67
CA GLN A 298 2.99 29.70 7.25
C GLN A 298 4.01 28.77 6.61
N ALA A 299 3.66 27.49 6.37
CA ALA A 299 4.54 26.57 5.67
C ALA A 299 4.86 27.05 4.24
N ALA A 300 3.85 27.55 3.51
CA ALA A 300 4.03 28.10 2.15
C ALA A 300 4.93 29.35 2.15
N GLN A 301 4.78 30.26 3.11
CA GLN A 301 5.66 31.42 3.27
C GLN A 301 7.12 31.01 3.51
N TRP A 302 7.31 29.99 4.38
CA TRP A 302 8.65 29.47 4.65
C TRP A 302 9.27 28.86 3.38
N VAL A 303 8.51 28.04 2.61
CA VAL A 303 8.97 27.48 1.33
C VAL A 303 9.37 28.58 0.34
N GLN A 304 8.57 29.66 0.24
CA GLN A 304 8.88 30.78 -0.65
C GLN A 304 10.19 31.50 -0.26
N SER A 305 10.43 31.68 1.05
CA SER A 305 11.66 32.33 1.56
C SER A 305 12.90 31.43 1.44
N HIS A 306 12.73 30.09 1.34
CA HIS A 306 13.80 29.10 1.25
C HIS A 306 13.79 28.33 -0.07
N ILE A 307 13.33 28.95 -1.16
CA ILE A 307 13.16 28.27 -2.45
C ILE A 307 14.46 27.65 -2.97
N ASN A 308 15.59 28.28 -2.68
CA ASN A 308 16.92 27.79 -3.09
C ASN A 308 17.37 26.54 -2.31
N ASP A 309 16.84 26.33 -1.10
CA ASP A 309 17.16 25.19 -0.25
C ASP A 309 16.23 23.99 -0.54
N MET A 310 15.13 24.22 -1.28
CA MET A 310 14.13 23.20 -1.55
C MET A 310 14.69 21.97 -2.26
N PRO A 311 15.55 22.04 -3.30
CA PRO A 311 16.11 20.85 -3.92
C PRO A 311 16.88 19.95 -2.94
N TYR A 312 17.62 20.59 -2.01
CA TYR A 312 18.34 19.88 -0.96
C TYR A 312 17.38 19.23 0.04
N LEU A 313 16.36 19.95 0.53
CA LEU A 313 15.37 19.43 1.46
C LEU A 313 14.58 18.27 0.85
N LEU A 314 14.14 18.39 -0.40
CA LEU A 314 13.45 17.30 -1.12
C LEU A 314 14.36 16.07 -1.28
N GLY A 315 15.66 16.27 -1.53
CA GLY A 315 16.65 15.19 -1.52
C GLY A 315 16.75 14.49 -0.16
N LEU A 316 16.72 15.26 0.94
CA LEU A 316 16.67 14.71 2.29
C LEU A 316 15.39 13.91 2.54
N HIS A 317 14.22 14.42 2.10
CA HIS A 317 12.95 13.68 2.21
C HIS A 317 13.03 12.32 1.52
N MET A 318 13.57 12.27 0.29
CA MET A 318 13.80 11.01 -0.43
C MET A 318 14.75 10.09 0.32
N LEU A 319 15.88 10.61 0.79
CA LEU A 319 16.84 9.81 1.56
C LEU A 319 16.19 9.21 2.80
N LYS A 320 15.42 10.00 3.57
CA LYS A 320 14.75 9.55 4.80
C LYS A 320 13.65 8.52 4.52
N MET A 321 12.89 8.65 3.44
CA MET A 321 11.90 7.66 3.03
C MET A 321 12.54 6.29 2.78
N TRP A 322 13.70 6.26 2.13
CA TRP A 322 14.39 5.02 1.74
C TRP A 322 15.43 4.56 2.76
N THR A 323 15.70 5.32 3.81
CA THR A 323 16.49 4.83 4.93
C THR A 323 15.76 3.65 5.59
N PRO A 324 16.41 2.50 5.80
CA PRO A 324 15.77 1.30 6.33
C PRO A 324 15.09 1.53 7.68
N ALA A 325 15.77 2.24 8.59
CA ALA A 325 15.20 2.66 9.87
C ALA A 325 15.63 4.08 10.23
N THR A 326 14.67 4.90 10.64
CA THR A 326 14.92 6.14 11.37
C THR A 326 14.42 5.93 12.80
N PRO A 327 15.34 5.78 13.78
CA PRO A 327 15.01 5.15 15.07
C PRO A 327 13.97 5.89 15.92
N GLU A 328 13.86 7.20 15.86
CA GLU A 328 13.09 7.94 16.86
C GLU A 328 11.94 8.79 16.32
N ALA A 329 12.01 9.25 15.09
CA ALA A 329 11.01 10.16 14.55
C ALA A 329 9.85 9.46 13.83
N ASP A 330 10.11 8.31 13.20
CA ASP A 330 9.15 7.59 12.37
C ASP A 330 8.50 6.41 13.07
N LEU A 331 9.26 5.77 13.95
CA LEU A 331 8.80 4.67 14.76
C LEU A 331 8.73 5.20 16.20
N PRO A 332 7.54 5.37 16.78
CA PRO A 332 7.41 5.86 18.15
C PRO A 332 7.91 4.81 19.15
N MET A 333 9.22 4.63 19.18
CA MET A 333 9.91 3.62 20.00
C MET A 333 9.72 3.86 21.49
N ASN A 334 9.35 5.07 21.89
CA ASN A 334 8.94 5.39 23.25
C ASN A 334 7.60 4.80 23.68
N GLN A 335 6.82 4.25 22.73
CA GLN A 335 5.62 3.47 23.04
C GLN A 335 5.95 2.03 23.51
N PHE A 336 7.20 1.61 23.40
CA PHE A 336 7.72 0.39 23.99
C PHE A 336 8.59 0.76 25.19
N PRO A 337 8.15 0.51 26.43
CA PRO A 337 8.87 0.92 27.64
C PRO A 337 10.24 0.25 27.79
N GLU A 338 10.46 -0.90 27.16
CA GLU A 338 11.72 -1.62 27.22
C GLU A 338 12.67 -1.18 26.08
N ARG A 339 13.74 -0.48 26.43
CA ARG A 339 14.77 -0.03 25.46
C ARG A 339 15.41 -1.16 24.66
N THR A 340 15.58 -2.35 25.27
CA THR A 340 16.15 -3.52 24.60
C THR A 340 15.23 -4.00 23.47
N SER A 341 13.92 -4.12 23.72
CA SER A 341 12.95 -4.52 22.72
C SER A 341 12.88 -3.53 21.54
N SER A 342 12.95 -2.23 21.85
CA SER A 342 12.99 -1.18 20.85
C SER A 342 14.20 -1.28 19.93
N ARG A 343 15.38 -1.53 20.47
CA ARG A 343 16.64 -1.72 19.71
C ARG A 343 16.60 -2.96 18.82
N ILE A 344 16.05 -4.07 19.33
CA ILE A 344 15.89 -5.29 18.54
C ILE A 344 15.00 -5.01 17.32
N VAL A 345 13.84 -4.38 17.52
CA VAL A 345 12.93 -4.05 16.41
C VAL A 345 13.60 -3.13 15.40
N ALA A 346 14.26 -2.06 15.86
CA ALA A 346 14.98 -1.14 14.99
C ALA A 346 16.03 -1.86 14.15
N GLY A 347 16.86 -2.71 14.77
CA GLY A 347 17.86 -3.50 14.07
C GLY A 347 17.26 -4.48 13.06
N MET A 348 16.18 -5.16 13.42
CA MET A 348 15.48 -6.06 12.50
C MET A 348 14.93 -5.31 11.28
N VAL A 349 14.31 -4.13 11.47
CA VAL A 349 13.80 -3.31 10.36
C VAL A 349 14.95 -2.85 9.49
N GLU A 350 16.04 -2.35 10.08
CA GLU A 350 17.20 -1.84 9.35
C GLU A 350 17.84 -2.92 8.48
N TYR A 351 18.27 -4.04 9.07
CA TYR A 351 19.04 -5.06 8.36
C TYR A 351 18.18 -5.87 7.38
N LEU A 352 16.92 -6.18 7.70
CA LEU A 352 16.07 -7.00 6.83
C LEU A 352 15.37 -6.20 5.73
N SER A 353 15.30 -4.86 5.83
CA SER A 353 14.78 -4.02 4.75
C SER A 353 15.77 -3.88 3.59
N ILE A 354 17.07 -3.88 3.84
CA ILE A 354 18.10 -3.71 2.81
C ILE A 354 17.97 -4.74 1.67
N PRO A 355 17.94 -6.07 1.94
CA PRO A 355 17.78 -7.05 0.87
C PRO A 355 16.44 -6.93 0.14
N VAL A 356 15.36 -6.55 0.82
CA VAL A 356 14.04 -6.33 0.20
C VAL A 356 14.11 -5.16 -0.78
N PHE A 357 14.75 -4.04 -0.42
CA PHE A 357 14.91 -2.87 -1.30
C PHE A 357 15.76 -3.19 -2.51
N PHE A 358 16.87 -3.91 -2.30
CA PHE A 358 17.74 -4.33 -3.39
C PHE A 358 17.01 -5.25 -4.39
N LEU A 359 16.28 -6.24 -3.88
CA LEU A 359 15.46 -7.13 -4.70
C LEU A 359 14.33 -6.38 -5.41
N ALA A 360 13.69 -5.42 -4.74
CA ALA A 360 12.62 -4.61 -5.34
C ALA A 360 13.15 -3.73 -6.47
N ALA A 361 14.27 -3.04 -6.26
CA ALA A 361 14.93 -2.23 -7.28
C ALA A 361 15.35 -3.08 -8.49
N SER A 362 15.97 -4.24 -8.23
CA SER A 362 16.30 -5.20 -9.28
C SER A 362 15.05 -5.69 -10.01
N GLY A 363 13.98 -5.99 -9.27
CA GLY A 363 12.71 -6.41 -9.85
C GLY A 363 12.07 -5.35 -10.73
N LEU A 364 12.11 -4.09 -10.33
CA LEU A 364 11.63 -2.96 -11.13
C LEU A 364 12.34 -2.91 -12.48
N LEU A 365 13.67 -3.08 -12.49
CA LEU A 365 14.49 -3.06 -13.73
C LEU A 365 14.28 -4.32 -14.58
N LEU A 366 14.31 -5.50 -13.97
CA LEU A 366 14.30 -6.77 -14.70
C LEU A 366 12.90 -7.17 -15.22
N THR A 367 11.84 -6.67 -14.61
CA THR A 367 10.45 -7.00 -15.01
C THR A 367 9.76 -5.88 -15.77
N TRP A 368 10.47 -4.84 -16.22
CA TRP A 368 9.89 -3.72 -16.94
C TRP A 368 9.06 -4.14 -18.17
N ARG A 369 9.45 -5.24 -18.84
CA ARG A 369 8.66 -5.81 -19.95
C ARG A 369 7.30 -6.38 -19.52
N LYS A 370 7.11 -6.66 -18.22
CA LYS A 370 5.82 -7.08 -17.64
C LYS A 370 5.01 -5.88 -17.10
N TRP A 371 5.34 -4.66 -17.51
CA TRP A 371 4.75 -3.43 -17.02
C TRP A 371 3.21 -3.45 -17.00
N GLN A 372 2.59 -4.13 -17.98
CA GLN A 372 1.14 -4.26 -18.07
C GLN A 372 0.52 -4.90 -16.81
N HIS A 373 1.21 -5.85 -16.18
CA HIS A 373 0.76 -6.53 -14.95
C HIS A 373 1.13 -5.77 -13.68
N LEU A 374 2.11 -4.88 -13.75
CA LEU A 374 2.69 -4.15 -12.63
C LEU A 374 2.36 -2.66 -12.64
N MET A 375 1.67 -2.18 -13.69
CA MET A 375 1.41 -0.76 -13.95
C MET A 375 0.85 -0.04 -12.73
N PHE A 376 -0.15 -0.64 -12.05
CA PHE A 376 -0.74 0.00 -10.89
C PHE A 376 0.21 0.06 -9.70
N ILE A 377 1.11 -0.93 -9.54
CA ILE A 377 2.20 -0.88 -8.55
C ILE A 377 3.10 0.32 -8.83
N TYR A 378 3.48 0.55 -10.07
CA TYR A 378 4.32 1.71 -10.44
C TYR A 378 3.62 3.04 -10.15
N LEU A 379 2.32 3.16 -10.45
CA LEU A 379 1.53 4.35 -10.12
C LEU A 379 1.47 4.63 -8.62
N ILE A 380 1.29 3.59 -7.80
CA ILE A 380 1.30 3.73 -6.34
C ILE A 380 2.68 4.10 -5.81
N LEU A 381 3.76 3.53 -6.37
CA LEU A 381 5.13 3.93 -6.01
C LEU A 381 5.37 5.42 -6.31
N LEU A 382 4.97 5.89 -7.50
CA LEU A 382 5.07 7.30 -7.86
C LEU A 382 4.23 8.20 -6.94
N LEU A 383 3.01 7.77 -6.56
CA LEU A 383 2.21 8.49 -5.59
C LEU A 383 2.90 8.58 -4.23
N SER A 384 3.47 7.48 -3.74
CA SER A 384 4.17 7.47 -2.44
C SER A 384 5.41 8.36 -2.46
N ILE A 385 6.15 8.38 -3.56
CA ILE A 385 7.26 9.33 -3.77
C ILE A 385 6.73 10.77 -3.76
N GLY A 386 5.67 11.07 -4.50
CA GLY A 386 5.04 12.39 -4.52
C GLY A 386 4.57 12.84 -3.14
N GLN A 387 3.97 11.95 -2.35
CA GLN A 387 3.57 12.24 -0.96
C GLN A 387 4.77 12.52 -0.06
N CYS A 388 5.86 11.76 -0.21
CA CYS A 388 7.10 11.99 0.52
C CYS A 388 7.70 13.36 0.20
N LEU A 389 7.75 13.73 -1.07
CA LEU A 389 8.25 15.05 -1.51
C LEU A 389 7.34 16.19 -1.03
N TYR A 390 6.02 15.99 -1.03
CA TYR A 390 5.06 17.02 -0.61
C TYR A 390 5.01 17.23 0.90
N PHE A 391 5.10 16.15 1.69
CA PHE A 391 5.02 16.23 3.15
C PHE A 391 6.43 16.23 3.77
N TYR A 392 7.01 15.08 4.00
CA TYR A 392 8.36 14.90 4.57
C TYR A 392 8.85 13.47 4.38
N GLY A 393 10.15 13.25 4.57
CA GLY A 393 10.75 11.91 4.48
C GLY A 393 10.45 11.06 5.72
N SER A 394 9.78 9.93 5.52
CA SER A 394 9.43 9.01 6.61
C SER A 394 9.24 7.59 6.12
N SER A 395 9.71 6.63 6.89
CA SER A 395 9.44 5.21 6.66
C SER A 395 7.94 4.88 6.78
N ARG A 396 7.15 5.68 7.50
CA ARG A 396 5.69 5.54 7.59
C ARG A 396 4.99 5.76 6.23
N PHE A 397 5.51 6.65 5.36
CA PHE A 397 4.96 6.82 4.01
C PHE A 397 5.29 5.65 3.09
N ARG A 398 6.36 4.91 3.41
CA ARG A 398 6.73 3.67 2.70
C ARG A 398 5.90 2.46 3.16
N ALA A 399 5.46 2.41 4.41
CA ALA A 399 4.74 1.26 4.97
C ALA A 399 3.63 0.70 4.06
N PRO A 400 2.75 1.52 3.44
CA PRO A 400 1.70 1.01 2.56
C PRO A 400 2.20 0.33 1.28
N ILE A 401 3.41 0.64 0.83
CA ILE A 401 3.99 0.08 -0.40
C ILE A 401 4.94 -1.09 -0.14
N GLU A 402 5.26 -1.40 1.10
CA GLU A 402 6.15 -2.53 1.44
C GLU A 402 5.70 -3.87 0.84
N PRO A 403 4.40 -4.25 0.81
CA PRO A 403 3.98 -5.47 0.12
C PRO A 403 4.26 -5.44 -1.38
N MET A 404 4.21 -4.25 -1.99
CA MET A 404 4.50 -4.06 -3.42
C MET A 404 6.00 -4.17 -3.71
N LEU A 405 6.86 -3.75 -2.77
CA LEU A 405 8.30 -3.99 -2.84
C LEU A 405 8.62 -5.49 -2.81
N VAL A 406 7.95 -6.26 -1.95
CA VAL A 406 8.08 -7.73 -1.93
C VAL A 406 7.62 -8.34 -3.26
N LEU A 407 6.53 -7.86 -3.86
CA LEU A 407 6.06 -8.31 -5.17
C LEU A 407 7.08 -8.01 -6.29
N LEU A 408 7.70 -6.83 -6.27
CA LEU A 408 8.77 -6.49 -7.22
C LEU A 408 9.99 -7.38 -7.01
N GLY A 409 10.40 -7.65 -5.77
CA GLY A 409 11.46 -8.58 -5.44
C GLY A 409 11.18 -10.01 -5.93
N ALA A 410 9.92 -10.45 -5.83
CA ALA A 410 9.46 -11.71 -6.44
C ALA A 410 9.68 -11.72 -7.96
N GLY A 411 9.51 -10.58 -8.61
CA GLY A 411 9.80 -10.39 -10.03
C GLY A 411 11.28 -10.62 -10.38
N ALA A 412 12.20 -10.10 -9.58
CA ALA A 412 13.63 -10.34 -9.75
C ALA A 412 13.97 -11.83 -9.62
N MET A 413 13.48 -12.49 -8.58
CA MET A 413 13.69 -13.93 -8.37
C MET A 413 13.10 -14.75 -9.51
N TRP A 414 11.93 -14.39 -10.01
CA TRP A 414 11.32 -15.05 -11.17
C TRP A 414 12.19 -14.91 -12.41
N TRP A 415 12.69 -13.70 -12.72
CA TRP A 415 13.55 -13.44 -13.87
C TRP A 415 14.84 -14.27 -13.82
N ILE A 416 15.48 -14.32 -12.65
CA ILE A 416 16.68 -15.13 -12.43
C ILE A 416 16.41 -16.61 -12.72
N THR A 417 15.30 -17.15 -12.16
CA THR A 417 14.96 -18.58 -12.37
C THR A 417 14.66 -18.91 -13.83
N GLN A 418 14.04 -17.99 -14.59
CA GLN A 418 13.81 -18.18 -16.02
C GLN A 418 15.11 -18.20 -16.80
N LYS A 419 16.01 -17.27 -16.54
CA LYS A 419 17.31 -17.20 -17.23
C LYS A 419 18.14 -18.48 -17.04
N PHE A 420 18.18 -19.01 -15.81
CA PHE A 420 18.86 -20.28 -15.55
C PHE A 420 18.15 -21.49 -16.17
N ALA A 421 16.83 -21.48 -16.27
CA ALA A 421 16.08 -22.54 -16.94
C ALA A 421 16.33 -22.56 -18.45
N ASP A 422 16.44 -21.40 -19.08
CA ASP A 422 16.74 -21.28 -20.51
C ASP A 422 18.18 -21.72 -20.84
N GLN A 423 19.14 -21.45 -19.96
CA GLN A 423 20.53 -21.91 -20.12
C GLN A 423 20.70 -23.43 -20.00
N ARG A 424 19.77 -24.12 -19.31
CA ARG A 424 19.78 -25.58 -19.13
C ARG A 424 19.07 -26.35 -20.23
N LYS A 425 18.41 -25.68 -21.18
CA LYS A 425 17.85 -26.33 -22.36
C LYS A 425 19.01 -26.73 -23.24
N PRO A 426 19.24 -28.04 -23.55
CA PRO A 426 20.31 -28.45 -24.47
C PRO A 426 20.04 -27.80 -25.81
N ASN A 427 21.14 -27.35 -26.44
CA ASN A 427 21.14 -26.74 -27.76
C ASN A 427 20.86 -27.82 -28.83
N ASN A 428 19.62 -28.29 -28.93
CA ASN A 428 19.17 -29.27 -29.92
C ASN A 428 19.03 -28.67 -31.33
N GLN A 429 19.87 -27.68 -31.67
CA GLN A 429 19.98 -27.10 -33.01
C GLN A 429 21.39 -27.33 -33.63
N SER A 430 21.92 -28.52 -33.54
CA SER A 430 23.06 -28.89 -34.39
C SER A 430 23.06 -30.38 -34.53
N GLU A 431 22.29 -30.86 -35.51
CA GLU A 431 22.58 -32.03 -36.35
C GLU A 431 21.41 -32.21 -37.35
N SER A 432 21.22 -31.21 -38.22
CA SER A 432 20.72 -31.53 -39.54
C SER A 432 21.93 -31.99 -40.35
N ILE A 433 22.20 -33.28 -40.28
CA ILE A 433 23.10 -33.95 -41.20
C ILE A 433 22.63 -33.65 -42.61
N PRO A 434 23.49 -33.11 -43.53
CA PRO A 434 23.12 -32.95 -44.92
C PRO A 434 22.88 -34.34 -45.50
N LYS A 435 21.69 -34.62 -45.98
CA LYS A 435 21.44 -35.81 -46.84
C LYS A 435 22.31 -35.62 -48.09
N GLU A 436 23.30 -36.48 -48.28
CA GLU A 436 24.00 -36.66 -49.55
C GLU A 436 23.04 -36.94 -50.71
N PRO A 437 23.30 -36.41 -51.91
CA PRO A 437 22.50 -36.66 -53.09
C PRO A 437 22.74 -38.09 -53.59
N GLY A 438 21.85 -39.01 -53.27
CA GLY A 438 21.86 -40.37 -53.84
C GLY A 438 21.45 -40.37 -55.30
N HIS A 439 22.25 -41.07 -56.09
CA HIS A 439 22.19 -41.32 -57.52
C HIS A 439 20.78 -41.67 -58.07
N ALA A 440 20.50 -41.07 -59.20
CA ALA A 440 19.42 -41.40 -60.11
C ALA A 440 19.58 -42.82 -60.66
N THR A 441 18.56 -43.65 -60.62
CA THR A 441 18.34 -44.75 -61.53
C THR A 441 16.92 -44.75 -62.03
N ALA A 442 16.83 -44.90 -63.34
CA ALA A 442 15.66 -44.69 -64.18
C ALA A 442 14.67 -45.84 -64.20
N ALA A 443 13.50 -45.46 -64.73
CA ALA A 443 12.52 -46.27 -65.50
C ALA A 443 11.60 -47.24 -64.75
N GLN A 444 10.33 -47.03 -64.77
CA GLN A 444 9.39 -47.57 -65.72
C GLN A 444 7.95 -47.28 -65.27
N HIS A 445 7.18 -46.61 -66.16
CA HIS A 445 5.72 -46.71 -66.28
C HIS A 445 5.32 -48.11 -66.78
N PRO A 446 4.02 -48.58 -66.74
CA PRO A 446 2.80 -47.81 -66.93
C PRO A 446 1.49 -48.35 -66.25
N ILE A 447 0.44 -47.56 -66.48
CA ILE A 447 -0.98 -47.93 -66.85
C ILE A 447 -2.05 -48.12 -65.74
N ASN A 448 -3.02 -47.23 -65.83
CA ASN A 448 -4.49 -47.35 -65.73
C ASN A 448 -5.15 -48.17 -64.59
N GLU A 449 -6.21 -47.71 -64.07
CA GLU A 449 -7.62 -47.44 -64.43
C GLU A 449 -8.33 -46.93 -63.17
N GLU A 450 -9.05 -45.81 -63.25
CA GLU A 450 -10.50 -45.67 -63.42
C GLU A 450 -11.41 -46.16 -62.30
N HIS A 451 -12.30 -45.28 -62.01
CA HIS A 451 -13.67 -45.33 -61.53
C HIS A 451 -13.90 -45.00 -60.05
N VAL A 452 -14.58 -43.96 -59.84
CA VAL A 452 -15.96 -43.47 -60.05
C VAL A 452 -16.78 -43.43 -58.73
N LEU A 453 -17.29 -42.24 -58.50
CA LEU A 453 -18.60 -41.87 -57.88
C LEU A 453 -18.78 -42.17 -56.37
N ALA A 454 -19.17 -41.22 -55.73
CA ALA A 454 -20.39 -40.47 -55.51
C ALA A 454 -20.84 -40.53 -54.03
N SER A 455 -21.16 -39.37 -53.60
CA SER A 455 -22.41 -38.89 -52.95
C SER A 455 -22.71 -39.52 -51.56
N ASP A 456 -23.01 -38.74 -50.72
CA ASP A 456 -24.16 -38.04 -50.22
C ASP A 456 -24.20 -37.99 -48.67
N THR A 457 -24.39 -36.80 -48.23
CA THR A 457 -25.44 -36.26 -47.35
C THR A 457 -25.61 -36.72 -45.93
N LEU A 458 -25.73 -35.65 -45.11
CA LEU A 458 -26.64 -35.47 -43.96
C LEU A 458 -26.36 -36.29 -42.68
N ASP A 459 -26.02 -35.66 -41.60
CA ASP A 459 -26.85 -34.89 -40.65
C ASP A 459 -25.98 -34.05 -39.72
#